data_b262e0df349323b2b870e34c1965d604
#
_entry.id   b262e0df349323b2b870e34c1965d604
#
_cell.length_a   1.000
_cell.length_b   1.000
_cell.length_c   1.000
_cell.angle_alpha   90.00
_cell.angle_beta   90.00
_cell.angle_gamma   90.00
#
_symmetry.space_group_name_H-M   'P 1'
#
loop_
_entity.id
_entity.type
_entity.pdbx_description
1 polymer ?
#
loop_
_entity_poly.entity_id
_entity_poly.type
_entity_poly.pdbx_seq_one_letter_code
_entity_poly.pdbx_strand_id
1 'polypeptide(L)'
;AGGIYEYPNGSLQENIKAIITQKWASLVYRGYEAFWDHNRTGVPAISSTPIIDPTNPPAVVPGEFTWSVGGKTAAGVFPKRLIYPESERNTNQNIPAEVGLTVPVWWAQ
;
A
#
# COMPACT_ATOMS: atom_id res chain seq x y z
N ALA A 1 23.23 6.32 18.35
CA ALA A 1 21.89 5.90 18.74
C ALA A 1 20.91 6.99 18.33
N GLY A 2 19.75 6.65 17.76
CA GLY A 2 18.77 7.63 17.31
C GLY A 2 18.61 7.75 15.79
N GLY A 3 18.90 6.68 15.03
CA GLY A 3 18.62 6.65 13.59
C GLY A 3 17.13 6.43 13.31
N ILE A 4 16.63 6.92 12.15
CA ILE A 4 15.24 6.74 11.66
C ILE A 4 14.80 5.26 11.57
N TYR A 5 15.72 4.33 11.58
CA TYR A 5 15.46 2.88 11.54
C TYR A 5 15.71 2.18 12.88
N GLU A 6 15.96 2.93 13.95
CA GLU A 6 16.10 2.35 15.28
C GLU A 6 14.73 1.89 15.78
N TYR A 7 14.69 0.71 16.42
CA TYR A 7 13.45 0.21 17.02
C TYR A 7 13.02 1.14 18.16
N PRO A 8 11.84 1.75 18.10
CA PRO A 8 11.49 2.86 19.00
C PRO A 8 11.28 2.43 20.44
N ASN A 9 11.00 1.16 20.70
CA ASN A 9 10.67 0.62 22.02
C ASN A 9 9.58 1.46 22.74
N GLY A 10 8.65 1.96 21.95
CA GLY A 10 7.57 2.85 22.36
C GLY A 10 6.21 2.13 22.47
N SER A 11 5.16 2.81 22.08
CA SER A 11 3.81 2.26 22.03
C SER A 11 3.73 1.08 21.05
N LEU A 12 2.69 0.23 21.20
CA LEU A 12 2.43 -0.89 20.28
C LEU A 12 2.36 -0.41 18.82
N GLN A 13 1.73 0.72 18.56
CA GLN A 13 1.58 1.27 17.20
C GLN A 13 2.92 1.72 16.61
N GLU A 14 3.77 2.37 17.39
CA GLU A 14 5.11 2.77 16.95
C GLU A 14 5.97 1.55 16.65
N ASN A 15 5.88 0.53 17.48
CA ASN A 15 6.61 -0.71 17.29
C ASN A 15 6.14 -1.46 16.03
N ILE A 16 4.82 -1.55 15.80
CA ILE A 16 4.24 -2.14 14.58
C ILE A 16 4.72 -1.35 13.35
N LYS A 17 4.63 -0.02 13.39
CA LYS A 17 5.08 0.84 12.30
C LYS A 17 6.56 0.57 11.95
N ALA A 18 7.43 0.51 12.94
CA ALA A 18 8.86 0.26 12.73
C ALA A 18 9.10 -1.12 12.07
N ILE A 19 8.47 -2.18 12.61
CA ILE A 19 8.62 -3.55 12.10
C ILE A 19 8.08 -3.65 10.66
N ILE A 20 6.88 -3.15 10.39
CA ILE A 20 6.26 -3.26 9.07
C ILE A 20 7.02 -2.43 8.04
N THR A 21 7.54 -1.26 8.40
CA THR A 21 8.37 -0.45 7.49
C THR A 21 9.64 -1.22 7.07
N GLN A 22 10.33 -1.87 8.01
CA GLN A 22 11.49 -2.69 7.70
C GLN A 22 11.13 -3.92 6.86
N LYS A 23 10.04 -4.59 7.22
CA LYS A 23 9.50 -5.71 6.45
C LYS A 23 9.17 -5.28 5.02
N TRP A 24 8.47 -4.16 4.86
CA TRP A 24 8.11 -3.63 3.54
C TRP A 24 9.35 -3.40 2.66
N ALA A 25 10.41 -2.79 3.20
CA ALA A 25 11.65 -2.59 2.48
C ALA A 25 12.32 -3.92 2.07
N SER A 26 12.21 -4.97 2.89
CA SER A 26 12.74 -6.31 2.57
C SER A 26 11.92 -7.07 1.52
N LEU A 27 10.66 -6.70 1.34
CA LEU A 27 9.71 -7.37 0.41
C LEU A 27 9.72 -6.78 -1.01
N VAL A 28 10.77 -6.07 -1.42
CA VAL A 28 10.86 -5.38 -2.71
C VAL A 28 10.56 -6.29 -3.93
N TYR A 29 10.85 -7.58 -3.85
CA TYR A 29 10.53 -8.58 -4.88
C TYR A 29 9.29 -9.43 -4.58
N ARG A 30 8.55 -9.12 -3.50
CA ARG A 30 7.38 -9.87 -3.03
C ARG A 30 6.17 -8.96 -2.89
N GLY A 31 5.80 -8.34 -4.00
CA GLY A 31 4.79 -7.27 -4.03
C GLY A 31 3.43 -7.64 -3.41
N TYR A 32 2.99 -8.89 -3.53
CA TYR A 32 1.71 -9.32 -2.93
C TYR A 32 1.76 -9.32 -1.40
N GLU A 33 2.84 -9.75 -0.78
CA GLU A 33 2.97 -9.70 0.68
C GLU A 33 2.99 -8.26 1.18
N ALA A 34 3.75 -7.38 0.51
CA ALA A 34 3.79 -5.96 0.83
C ALA A 34 2.41 -5.29 0.67
N PHE A 35 1.67 -5.65 -0.38
CA PHE A 35 0.31 -5.18 -0.64
C PHE A 35 -0.66 -5.57 0.49
N TRP A 36 -0.63 -6.83 0.93
CA TRP A 36 -1.51 -7.30 1.99
C TRP A 36 -1.15 -6.72 3.36
N ASP A 37 0.14 -6.61 3.67
CA ASP A 37 0.60 -5.97 4.91
C ASP A 37 0.18 -4.51 4.98
N HIS A 38 0.33 -3.75 3.88
CA HIS A 38 -0.15 -2.37 3.82
C HIS A 38 -1.67 -2.28 4.04
N ASN A 39 -2.45 -3.12 3.37
CA ASN A 39 -3.91 -3.12 3.51
C ASN A 39 -4.37 -3.47 4.93
N ARG A 40 -3.63 -4.30 5.64
CA ARG A 40 -3.93 -4.70 7.02
C ARG A 40 -3.51 -3.68 8.06
N THR A 41 -2.39 -3.01 7.85
CA THR A 41 -1.75 -2.18 8.88
C THR A 41 -1.77 -0.69 8.57
N GLY A 42 -2.00 -0.29 7.31
CA GLY A 42 -1.82 1.08 6.85
C GLY A 42 -0.36 1.54 6.77
N VAL A 43 0.61 0.61 6.91
CA VAL A 43 2.04 0.94 6.90
C VAL A 43 2.71 0.33 5.65
N PRO A 44 3.60 1.06 4.97
CA PRO A 44 3.95 2.48 5.17
C PRO A 44 2.77 3.42 4.85
N ALA A 45 2.75 4.59 5.48
CA ALA A 45 1.76 5.60 5.17
C ALA A 45 1.89 6.05 3.71
N ILE A 46 0.80 6.50 3.11
CA ILE A 46 0.82 7.04 1.74
C ILE A 46 1.16 8.52 1.82
N SER A 47 2.19 8.93 1.10
CA SER A 47 2.59 10.34 1.02
C SER A 47 1.48 11.19 0.40
N SER A 48 1.32 12.41 0.89
CA SER A 48 0.45 13.40 0.26
C SER A 48 0.99 13.93 -1.08
N THR A 49 2.28 13.70 -1.36
CA THR A 49 2.97 14.19 -2.54
C THR A 49 3.14 13.08 -3.57
N PRO A 50 2.60 13.23 -4.80
CA PRO A 50 2.77 12.24 -5.86
C PRO A 50 4.15 12.33 -6.52
N ILE A 51 4.57 11.27 -7.18
CA ILE A 51 5.64 11.33 -8.17
C ILE A 51 5.04 11.83 -9.49
N ILE A 52 5.32 13.08 -9.83
CA ILE A 52 4.92 13.69 -11.10
C ILE A 52 6.01 13.46 -12.14
N ASP A 53 7.25 13.69 -11.77
CA ASP A 53 8.44 13.52 -12.61
C ASP A 53 9.41 12.53 -11.94
N PRO A 54 9.65 11.35 -12.52
CA PRO A 54 10.58 10.37 -11.96
C PRO A 54 12.04 10.85 -12.00
N THR A 55 12.36 11.85 -12.83
CA THR A 55 13.72 12.42 -12.91
C THR A 55 13.99 13.49 -11.87
N ASN A 56 12.92 14.07 -11.31
CA ASN A 56 12.98 15.05 -10.23
C ASN A 56 11.90 14.72 -9.18
N PRO A 57 12.07 13.63 -8.46
CA PRO A 57 11.09 13.23 -7.45
C PRO A 57 10.99 14.27 -6.33
N PRO A 58 9.79 14.49 -5.77
CA PRO A 58 9.65 15.34 -4.60
C PRO A 58 10.46 14.76 -3.43
N ALA A 59 10.70 15.60 -2.43
CA ALA A 59 11.38 15.15 -1.22
C ALA A 59 10.65 13.94 -0.63
N VAL A 60 11.33 12.81 -0.58
CA VAL A 60 10.79 11.57 -0.02
C VAL A 60 10.76 11.69 1.49
N VAL A 61 9.60 11.45 2.10
CA VAL A 61 9.49 11.32 3.55
C VAL A 61 9.86 9.89 3.94
N PRO A 62 10.91 9.68 4.72
CA PRO A 62 11.29 8.33 5.14
C PRO A 62 10.14 7.60 5.82
N GLY A 63 9.87 6.36 5.38
CA GLY A 63 8.78 5.54 5.91
C GLY A 63 7.41 5.83 5.31
N GLU A 64 7.34 6.62 4.24
CA GLU A 64 6.12 6.82 3.45
C GLU A 64 6.24 6.19 2.04
N PHE A 65 5.12 5.72 1.53
CA PHE A 65 4.99 5.23 0.17
C PHE A 65 4.55 6.37 -0.76
N THR A 66 5.35 6.66 -1.77
CA THR A 66 5.02 7.69 -2.77
C THR A 66 4.25 7.08 -3.93
N TRP A 67 3.10 7.63 -4.26
CA TRP A 67 2.21 7.12 -5.30
C TRP A 67 2.45 7.83 -6.66
N SER A 68 2.05 7.18 -7.75
CA SER A 68 2.15 7.72 -9.10
C SER A 68 0.85 8.40 -9.52
N VAL A 69 0.95 9.55 -10.20
CA VAL A 69 -0.21 10.23 -10.79
C VAL A 69 -0.91 9.41 -11.88
N GLY A 70 -0.22 8.42 -12.46
CA GLY A 70 -0.81 7.47 -13.41
C GLY A 70 -1.57 6.31 -12.78
N GLY A 71 -1.75 6.31 -11.45
CA GLY A 71 -2.51 5.29 -10.73
C GLY A 71 -3.98 5.24 -11.16
N LYS A 72 -4.58 4.05 -11.10
CA LYS A 72 -6.01 3.84 -11.44
C LYS A 72 -6.97 4.23 -10.33
N THR A 73 -6.47 4.46 -9.14
CA THR A 73 -7.24 4.95 -7.99
C THR A 73 -7.12 6.46 -7.87
N ALA A 74 -8.01 7.10 -7.11
CA ALA A 74 -7.89 8.53 -6.82
C ALA A 74 -6.55 8.85 -6.13
N ALA A 75 -6.14 10.11 -6.23
CA ALA A 75 -4.90 10.63 -5.69
C ALA A 75 -4.68 10.21 -4.22
N GLY A 76 -3.55 9.58 -3.93
CA GLY A 76 -3.21 9.13 -2.58
C GLY A 76 -4.04 7.97 -2.04
N VAL A 77 -4.89 7.36 -2.85
CA VAL A 77 -5.69 6.20 -2.43
C VAL A 77 -5.07 4.92 -2.94
N PHE A 78 -4.66 4.06 -2.02
CA PHE A 78 -4.11 2.74 -2.34
C PHE A 78 -5.24 1.74 -2.61
N PRO A 79 -5.12 0.85 -3.62
CA PRO A 79 -6.13 -0.16 -3.87
C PRO A 79 -6.25 -1.11 -2.67
N LYS A 80 -7.48 -1.42 -2.29
CA LYS A 80 -7.81 -2.27 -1.12
C LYS A 80 -8.09 -3.72 -1.49
N ARG A 81 -8.27 -4.00 -2.77
CA ARG A 81 -8.54 -5.34 -3.30
C ARG A 81 -8.05 -5.50 -4.72
N LEU A 82 -7.99 -6.71 -5.17
CA LEU A 82 -7.89 -7.05 -6.59
C LEU A 82 -9.29 -7.13 -7.19
N ILE A 83 -9.42 -6.76 -8.45
CA ILE A 83 -10.65 -6.95 -9.24
C ILE A 83 -10.61 -8.29 -9.97
N TYR A 84 -11.78 -8.76 -10.39
CA TYR A 84 -11.86 -9.96 -11.22
C TYR A 84 -11.15 -9.74 -12.57
N PRO A 85 -10.43 -10.74 -13.08
CA PRO A 85 -9.87 -10.70 -14.43
C PRO A 85 -10.97 -10.49 -15.49
N GLU A 86 -10.63 -9.83 -16.57
CA GLU A 86 -11.58 -9.57 -17.65
C GLU A 86 -12.08 -10.89 -18.28
N SER A 87 -11.23 -11.90 -18.37
CA SER A 87 -11.62 -13.24 -18.81
C SER A 87 -12.75 -13.82 -17.96
N GLU A 88 -12.66 -13.70 -16.65
CA GLU A 88 -13.70 -14.16 -15.74
C GLU A 88 -15.02 -13.40 -15.94
N ARG A 89 -14.93 -12.09 -16.10
CA ARG A 89 -16.12 -11.25 -16.36
C ARG A 89 -16.84 -11.59 -17.65
N ASN A 90 -16.08 -12.00 -18.66
CA ASN A 90 -16.64 -12.29 -19.98
C ASN A 90 -17.19 -13.73 -20.12
N THR A 91 -16.71 -14.66 -19.30
CA THR A 91 -17.04 -16.09 -19.45
C THR A 91 -17.92 -16.64 -18.34
N ASN A 92 -17.86 -16.08 -17.14
CA ASN A 92 -18.62 -16.57 -16.00
C ASN A 92 -19.93 -15.80 -15.81
N GLN A 93 -21.04 -16.39 -16.18
CA GLN A 93 -22.38 -15.77 -16.05
C GLN A 93 -22.83 -15.64 -14.57
N ASN A 94 -22.18 -16.33 -13.64
CA ASN A 94 -22.50 -16.32 -12.22
C ASN A 94 -21.53 -15.45 -11.40
N ILE A 95 -20.73 -14.61 -12.06
CA ILE A 95 -19.80 -13.72 -11.35
C ILE A 95 -20.59 -12.73 -10.48
N PRO A 96 -20.20 -12.53 -9.22
CA PRO A 96 -20.81 -11.50 -8.38
C PRO A 96 -20.58 -10.10 -8.96
N ALA A 97 -21.45 -9.16 -8.58
CA ALA A 97 -21.29 -7.76 -8.97
C ALA A 97 -19.89 -7.23 -8.62
N GLU A 98 -19.31 -6.46 -9.53
CA GLU A 98 -17.97 -5.90 -9.35
C GLU A 98 -17.94 -4.95 -8.16
N VAL A 99 -16.95 -5.14 -7.29
CA VAL A 99 -16.72 -4.27 -6.14
C VAL A 99 -15.51 -3.39 -6.44
N GLY A 100 -15.64 -2.08 -6.23
CA GLY A 100 -14.59 -1.11 -6.56
C GLY A 100 -13.27 -1.38 -5.84
N LEU A 101 -12.17 -1.02 -6.50
CA LEU A 101 -10.78 -1.21 -6.01
C LEU A 101 -10.53 -0.64 -4.60
N THR A 102 -11.25 0.40 -4.21
CA THR A 102 -11.06 1.11 -2.94
C THR A 102 -11.89 0.56 -1.78
N VAL A 103 -12.78 -0.40 -2.07
CA VAL A 103 -13.59 -1.04 -1.03
C VAL A 103 -12.74 -2.09 -0.31
N PRO A 104 -12.56 -1.99 1.01
CA PRO A 104 -11.74 -2.94 1.75
C PRO A 104 -12.35 -4.35 1.73
N VAL A 105 -11.48 -5.35 1.84
CA VAL A 105 -11.88 -6.73 2.11
C VAL A 105 -12.23 -6.88 3.58
N TRP A 106 -13.00 -7.91 3.93
CA TRP A 106 -13.54 -8.11 5.29
C TRP A 106 -12.50 -8.12 6.42
N TRP A 107 -11.28 -8.57 6.14
CA TRP A 107 -10.19 -8.63 7.14
C TRP A 107 -9.32 -7.35 7.19
N ALA A 108 -9.55 -6.38 6.30
CA ALA A 108 -8.81 -5.12 6.20
C ALA A 108 -9.70 -3.90 6.53
N GLN A 109 -10.69 -4.10 7.40
CA GLN A 109 -11.59 -3.06 7.89
C GLN A 109 -11.05 -2.40 9.15
#